data_884fa8efa1947b6c9802f04224bef93e
#
_entry.id   884fa8efa1947b6c9802f04224bef93e
#
_cell.length_a   1.000
_cell.length_b   1.000
_cell.length_c   1.000
_cell.angle_alpha   90.00
_cell.angle_beta   90.00
_cell.angle_gamma   90.00
#
_symmetry.space_group_name_H-M   'P 1'
#
loop_
_entity.id
_entity.type
_entity.pdbx_description
1 polymer ?
#
loop_
_entity_poly.entity_id
_entity_poly.type
_entity_poly.pdbx_seq_one_letter_code
_entity_poly.pdbx_strand_id
1 'polypeptide(L)'
;MTTPAGPHRRAVHNFHDGTSRTVYWSDEEVPYPDGRLIVSRTGLDGVITHANDAFVELSGYSREELIGTPHGILRHPDMPRAAFADLWETLKAGRKWHGYVKNLRKDGRHYWVYATALPNVRNGQVVGYTSVRRKPSRRAIENVLPLYRQWLQQEAAEASA
;
A
#
# COMPACT_ATOMS: atom_id res chain seq x y z
N MET A 1 -10.00 5.35 -9.97
CA MET A 1 -10.86 4.59 -9.02
C MET A 1 -12.31 4.97 -9.20
N THR A 2 -13.22 4.18 -8.69
CA THR A 2 -14.67 4.45 -8.75
C THR A 2 -15.17 5.00 -7.42
N THR A 3 -16.19 5.87 -7.46
CA THR A 3 -16.82 6.40 -6.24
C THR A 3 -17.66 5.30 -5.59
N PRO A 4 -17.50 5.04 -4.29
CA PRO A 4 -18.33 4.06 -3.59
C PRO A 4 -19.83 4.42 -3.63
N ALA A 5 -20.69 3.41 -3.72
CA ALA A 5 -22.14 3.59 -3.80
C ALA A 5 -22.79 3.99 -2.46
N GLY A 6 -22.14 3.72 -1.34
CA GLY A 6 -22.65 4.03 0.00
C GLY A 6 -21.93 5.20 0.66
N PRO A 7 -22.06 5.34 2.00
CA PRO A 7 -21.31 6.35 2.73
C PRO A 7 -19.82 6.21 2.49
N HIS A 8 -19.17 7.31 2.14
CA HIS A 8 -17.73 7.34 1.86
C HIS A 8 -17.14 8.69 2.18
N ARG A 9 -15.81 8.70 2.24
CA ARG A 9 -14.99 9.91 2.42
C ARG A 9 -14.19 10.14 1.17
N ARG A 10 -13.62 11.32 1.04
CA ARG A 10 -12.68 11.61 -0.04
C ARG A 10 -11.52 12.46 0.45
N ALA A 11 -10.39 12.32 -0.21
CA ALA A 11 -9.21 13.16 0.00
C ALA A 11 -8.42 13.29 -1.30
N VAL A 12 -7.52 14.26 -1.35
CA VAL A 12 -6.57 14.40 -2.45
C VAL A 12 -5.23 13.86 -1.99
N HIS A 13 -4.71 12.87 -2.71
CA HIS A 13 -3.36 12.35 -2.50
C HIS A 13 -2.38 13.03 -3.45
N ASN A 14 -1.30 13.54 -2.88
CA ASN A 14 -0.17 14.07 -3.64
C ASN A 14 0.90 12.99 -3.73
N PHE A 15 1.37 12.71 -4.94
CA PHE A 15 2.43 11.73 -5.18
C PHE A 15 3.78 12.42 -5.30
N HIS A 16 4.84 11.64 -5.11
CA HIS A 16 6.22 12.15 -5.16
C HIS A 16 6.62 12.67 -6.55
N ASP A 17 5.92 12.26 -7.60
CA ASP A 17 6.14 12.75 -8.99
C ASP A 17 5.47 14.11 -9.27
N GLY A 18 4.84 14.71 -8.25
CA GLY A 18 4.14 15.99 -8.38
C GLY A 18 2.69 15.89 -8.84
N THR A 19 2.23 14.69 -9.17
CA THR A 19 0.82 14.47 -9.52
C THR A 19 -0.04 14.35 -8.28
N SER A 20 -1.35 14.60 -8.44
CA SER A 20 -2.32 14.39 -7.38
C SER A 20 -3.56 13.70 -7.94
N ARG A 21 -4.28 13.02 -7.07
CA ARG A 21 -5.58 12.46 -7.43
C ARG A 21 -6.53 12.47 -6.25
N THR A 22 -7.82 12.54 -6.54
CA THR A 22 -8.86 12.38 -5.54
C THR A 22 -9.06 10.89 -5.28
N VAL A 23 -9.04 10.51 -4.01
CA VAL A 23 -9.34 9.15 -3.57
C VAL A 23 -10.63 9.14 -2.77
N TYR A 24 -11.38 8.06 -2.90
CA TYR A 24 -12.64 7.82 -2.18
C TYR A 24 -12.50 6.53 -1.40
N TRP A 25 -12.99 6.49 -0.16
CA TRP A 25 -12.97 5.26 0.63
C TRP A 25 -14.18 5.15 1.54
N SER A 26 -14.55 3.90 1.80
CA SER A 26 -15.58 3.52 2.76
C SER A 26 -14.96 2.72 3.91
N ASP A 27 -15.74 2.44 4.95
CA ASP A 27 -15.28 1.60 6.06
C ASP A 27 -15.45 0.09 5.78
N GLU A 28 -15.80 -0.29 4.56
CA GLU A 28 -16.04 -1.69 4.21
C GLU A 28 -14.73 -2.42 3.91
N GLU A 29 -14.48 -3.50 4.65
CA GLU A 29 -13.33 -4.37 4.42
C GLU A 29 -13.69 -5.51 3.47
N VAL A 30 -12.79 -5.79 2.52
CA VAL A 30 -12.81 -7.03 1.74
C VAL A 30 -11.89 -8.01 2.44
N PRO A 31 -12.41 -9.15 2.94
CA PRO A 31 -11.56 -10.13 3.62
C PRO A 31 -10.49 -10.70 2.70
N TYR A 32 -9.27 -10.79 3.21
CA TYR A 32 -8.19 -11.43 2.45
C TYR A 32 -8.45 -12.96 2.41
N PRO A 33 -8.52 -13.58 1.23
CA PRO A 33 -8.80 -15.02 1.12
C PRO A 33 -7.64 -15.87 1.63
N ASP A 34 -7.97 -17.01 2.21
CA ASP A 34 -6.97 -17.95 2.72
C ASP A 34 -6.12 -18.52 1.56
N GLY A 35 -4.84 -18.75 1.85
CA GLY A 35 -3.96 -19.44 0.92
C GLY A 35 -3.53 -18.64 -0.33
N ARG A 36 -3.88 -17.35 -0.40
CA ARG A 36 -3.49 -16.51 -1.54
C ARG A 36 -2.27 -15.66 -1.16
N LEU A 37 -1.35 -15.52 -2.11
CA LEU A 37 -0.22 -14.59 -2.00
C LEU A 37 -0.34 -13.53 -3.09
N ILE A 38 -0.21 -12.27 -2.69
CA ILE A 38 -0.05 -11.17 -3.62
C ILE A 38 1.44 -10.99 -3.87
N VAL A 39 1.83 -10.95 -5.13
CA VAL A 39 3.22 -10.67 -5.54
C VAL A 39 3.22 -9.53 -6.54
N SER A 40 4.02 -8.52 -6.28
CA SER A 40 4.26 -7.42 -7.21
C SER A 40 5.75 -7.07 -7.25
N ARG A 41 6.16 -6.49 -8.36
CA ARG A 41 7.51 -5.92 -8.51
C ARG A 41 7.40 -4.50 -9.00
N THR A 42 8.38 -3.69 -8.62
CA THR A 42 8.52 -2.33 -9.11
C THR A 42 9.94 -2.10 -9.60
N GLY A 43 10.11 -1.07 -10.41
CA GLY A 43 11.43 -0.51 -10.68
C GLY A 43 11.93 0.30 -9.47
N LEU A 44 13.08 0.93 -9.60
CA LEU A 44 13.66 1.79 -8.58
C LEU A 44 12.79 3.01 -8.27
N ASP A 45 12.01 3.44 -9.23
CA ASP A 45 11.07 4.57 -9.13
C ASP A 45 9.76 4.23 -8.41
N GLY A 46 9.56 2.98 -8.01
CA GLY A 46 8.33 2.53 -7.38
C GLY A 46 7.18 2.25 -8.36
N VAL A 47 7.43 2.31 -9.67
CA VAL A 47 6.43 2.01 -10.70
C VAL A 47 6.28 0.50 -10.84
N ILE A 48 5.03 0.02 -10.83
CA ILE A 48 4.71 -1.41 -10.90
C ILE A 48 5.11 -1.96 -12.28
N THR A 49 5.89 -3.04 -12.26
CA THR A 49 6.32 -3.77 -13.47
C THR A 49 5.70 -5.15 -13.57
N HIS A 50 5.33 -5.74 -12.44
CA HIS A 50 4.72 -7.08 -12.38
C HIS A 50 3.62 -7.11 -11.33
N ALA A 51 2.51 -7.79 -11.67
CA ALA A 51 1.37 -8.00 -10.79
C ALA A 51 0.79 -9.39 -11.04
N ASN A 52 0.70 -10.21 -9.99
CA ASN A 52 0.08 -11.53 -10.13
C ASN A 52 -1.46 -11.43 -10.06
N ASP A 53 -2.15 -12.55 -10.30
CA ASP A 53 -3.60 -12.59 -10.36
C ASP A 53 -4.24 -12.20 -9.02
N ALA A 54 -3.67 -12.62 -7.90
CA ALA A 54 -4.18 -12.24 -6.58
C ALA A 54 -4.14 -10.73 -6.36
N PHE A 55 -3.11 -10.04 -6.86
CA PHE A 55 -3.01 -8.59 -6.79
C PHE A 55 -4.12 -7.92 -7.61
N VAL A 56 -4.34 -8.40 -8.83
CA VAL A 56 -5.43 -7.91 -9.68
C VAL A 56 -6.78 -8.08 -8.99
N GLU A 57 -7.08 -9.27 -8.50
CA GLU A 57 -8.37 -9.58 -7.86
C GLU A 57 -8.60 -8.74 -6.59
N LEU A 58 -7.62 -8.68 -5.70
CA LEU A 58 -7.79 -7.98 -4.43
C LEU A 58 -7.77 -6.46 -4.56
N SER A 59 -6.98 -5.92 -5.46
CA SER A 59 -6.93 -4.47 -5.68
C SER A 59 -8.15 -3.92 -6.40
N GLY A 60 -8.83 -4.76 -7.18
CA GLY A 60 -9.93 -4.33 -8.03
C GLY A 60 -9.50 -3.62 -9.31
N TYR A 61 -8.20 -3.40 -9.50
CA TYR A 61 -7.63 -2.84 -10.73
C TYR A 61 -7.29 -3.96 -11.72
N SER A 62 -7.42 -3.67 -13.01
CA SER A 62 -6.93 -4.59 -14.03
C SER A 62 -5.38 -4.60 -14.04
N ARG A 63 -4.79 -5.63 -14.64
CA ARG A 63 -3.34 -5.68 -14.79
C ARG A 63 -2.83 -4.50 -15.60
N GLU A 64 -3.54 -4.11 -16.64
CA GLU A 64 -3.20 -2.97 -17.49
C GLU A 64 -3.23 -1.65 -16.72
N GLU A 65 -4.14 -1.51 -15.76
CA GLU A 65 -4.20 -0.34 -14.89
C GLU A 65 -3.07 -0.30 -13.87
N LEU A 66 -2.59 -1.47 -13.42
CA LEU A 66 -1.51 -1.59 -12.43
C LEU A 66 -0.13 -1.39 -13.03
N ILE A 67 0.17 -2.08 -14.12
CA ILE A 67 1.50 -2.01 -14.75
C ILE A 67 1.74 -0.60 -15.29
N GLY A 68 2.89 -0.04 -14.96
CA GLY A 68 3.26 1.32 -15.36
C GLY A 68 2.73 2.41 -14.43
N THR A 69 2.08 2.05 -13.33
CA THR A 69 1.52 2.98 -12.35
C THR A 69 2.31 2.90 -11.04
N PRO A 70 2.56 4.03 -10.36
CA PRO A 70 3.21 4.01 -9.05
C PRO A 70 2.44 3.15 -8.05
N HIS A 71 3.16 2.41 -7.22
CA HIS A 71 2.57 1.53 -6.21
C HIS A 71 1.65 2.28 -5.22
N GLY A 72 1.87 3.58 -5.07
CA GLY A 72 1.02 4.46 -4.27
C GLY A 72 -0.45 4.52 -4.68
N ILE A 73 -0.81 3.95 -5.84
CA ILE A 73 -2.22 3.81 -6.26
C ILE A 73 -3.06 3.07 -5.20
N LEU A 74 -2.43 2.20 -4.40
CA LEU A 74 -3.10 1.42 -3.35
C LEU A 74 -3.08 2.09 -1.98
N ARG A 75 -2.49 3.27 -1.87
CA ARG A 75 -2.34 3.93 -0.58
C ARG A 75 -3.70 4.31 -0.01
N HIS A 76 -4.00 3.79 1.20
CA HIS A 76 -5.17 4.18 1.96
C HIS A 76 -4.87 5.43 2.80
N PRO A 77 -5.81 6.39 2.90
CA PRO A 77 -5.61 7.59 3.72
C PRO A 77 -5.36 7.34 5.20
N ASP A 78 -5.82 6.20 5.73
CA ASP A 78 -5.59 5.82 7.13
C ASP A 78 -4.18 5.26 7.39
N MET A 79 -3.35 5.11 6.34
CA MET A 79 -1.95 4.70 6.52
C MET A 79 -1.08 5.92 6.79
N PRO A 80 -0.33 5.92 7.91
CA PRO A 80 0.57 7.03 8.20
C PRO A 80 1.77 7.05 7.25
N ARG A 81 2.25 8.25 6.94
CA ARG A 81 3.46 8.42 6.10
C ARG A 81 4.70 7.80 6.75
N ALA A 82 4.75 7.77 8.08
CA ALA A 82 5.85 7.17 8.83
C ALA A 82 6.06 5.69 8.49
N ALA A 83 4.99 4.94 8.22
CA ALA A 83 5.09 3.53 7.84
C ALA A 83 5.80 3.38 6.47
N PHE A 84 5.49 4.23 5.51
CA PHE A 84 6.13 4.21 4.19
C PHE A 84 7.57 4.78 4.25
N ALA A 85 7.81 5.78 5.09
CA ALA A 85 9.17 6.28 5.32
C ALA A 85 10.07 5.17 5.87
N ASP A 86 9.59 4.40 6.84
CA ASP A 86 10.30 3.25 7.38
C ASP A 86 10.59 2.19 6.32
N LEU A 87 9.58 1.88 5.50
CA LEU A 87 9.73 0.94 4.38
C LEU A 87 10.86 1.37 3.44
N TRP A 88 10.82 2.59 2.95
CA TRP A 88 11.81 3.08 1.99
C TRP A 88 13.21 3.21 2.58
N GLU A 89 13.33 3.67 3.81
CA GLU A 89 14.61 3.72 4.52
C GLU A 89 15.23 2.33 4.64
N THR A 90 14.41 1.33 5.01
CA THR A 90 14.85 -0.06 5.15
C THR A 90 15.31 -0.64 3.81
N LEU A 91 14.52 -0.44 2.75
CA LEU A 91 14.83 -0.95 1.41
C LEU A 91 16.08 -0.29 0.81
N LYS A 92 16.24 1.01 0.99
CA LYS A 92 17.41 1.76 0.51
C LYS A 92 18.69 1.33 1.23
N ALA A 93 18.57 0.85 2.48
CA ALA A 93 19.68 0.27 3.21
C ALA A 93 20.00 -1.18 2.78
N GLY A 94 19.31 -1.71 1.79
CA GLY A 94 19.51 -3.07 1.28
C GLY A 94 18.87 -4.15 2.14
N ARG A 95 17.98 -3.79 3.06
CA ARG A 95 17.36 -4.73 4.00
C ARG A 95 15.92 -5.04 3.60
N LYS A 96 15.42 -6.18 4.10
CA LYS A 96 13.99 -6.55 3.97
C LYS A 96 13.17 -5.76 4.96
N TRP A 97 11.98 -5.35 4.51
CA TRP A 97 10.99 -4.70 5.36
C TRP A 97 9.79 -5.62 5.57
N HIS A 98 9.25 -5.62 6.77
CA HIS A 98 8.02 -6.32 7.12
C HIS A 98 7.05 -5.35 7.79
N GLY A 99 5.78 -5.44 7.44
CA GLY A 99 4.79 -4.59 8.08
C GLY A 99 3.36 -4.89 7.64
N TYR A 100 2.43 -4.33 8.40
CA TYR A 100 1.00 -4.43 8.12
C TYR A 100 0.57 -3.22 7.32
N VAL A 101 -0.17 -3.45 6.24
CA VAL A 101 -0.59 -2.38 5.36
C VAL A 101 -2.08 -2.50 5.08
N LYS A 102 -2.78 -1.38 5.24
CA LYS A 102 -4.17 -1.21 4.81
C LYS A 102 -4.14 -0.64 3.41
N ASN A 103 -4.65 -1.41 2.45
CA ASN A 103 -4.67 -1.02 1.05
C ASN A 103 -6.05 -0.55 0.61
N LEU A 104 -6.06 0.45 -0.28
CA LEU A 104 -7.27 0.98 -0.87
C LEU A 104 -7.53 0.31 -2.21
N ARG A 105 -8.74 -0.26 -2.37
CA ARG A 105 -9.21 -0.86 -3.61
C ARG A 105 -9.72 0.21 -4.58
N LYS A 106 -9.79 -0.15 -5.85
CA LYS A 106 -10.40 0.71 -6.88
C LYS A 106 -11.82 1.15 -6.52
N ASP A 107 -12.60 0.28 -5.84
CA ASP A 107 -13.98 0.55 -5.44
C ASP A 107 -14.13 1.30 -4.10
N GLY A 108 -13.03 1.69 -3.48
CA GLY A 108 -13.03 2.42 -2.20
C GLY A 108 -13.10 1.56 -0.95
N ARG A 109 -13.28 0.25 -1.10
CA ARG A 109 -13.16 -0.68 0.02
C ARG A 109 -11.68 -0.91 0.34
N HIS A 110 -11.39 -1.56 1.46
CA HIS A 110 -10.01 -1.81 1.85
C HIS A 110 -9.76 -3.29 2.14
N TYR A 111 -8.50 -3.67 2.13
CA TYR A 111 -8.04 -4.97 2.61
C TYR A 111 -6.70 -4.82 3.33
N TRP A 112 -6.51 -5.65 4.34
CA TRP A 112 -5.28 -5.67 5.12
C TRP A 112 -4.35 -6.75 4.62
N VAL A 113 -3.05 -6.46 4.62
CA VAL A 113 -2.00 -7.41 4.26
C VAL A 113 -0.87 -7.37 5.28
N TYR A 114 -0.19 -8.50 5.42
CA TYR A 114 1.15 -8.55 5.99
C TYR A 114 2.15 -8.57 4.84
N ALA A 115 2.93 -7.53 4.71
CA ALA A 115 3.81 -7.33 3.58
C ALA A 115 5.26 -7.63 3.94
N THR A 116 5.95 -8.28 3.02
CA THR A 116 7.40 -8.43 3.03
C THR A 116 7.93 -7.81 1.73
N ALA A 117 8.71 -6.75 1.85
CA ALA A 117 9.33 -6.07 0.73
C ALA A 117 10.84 -6.29 0.76
N LEU A 118 11.44 -6.49 -0.40
CA LEU A 118 12.88 -6.72 -0.52
C LEU A 118 13.43 -6.10 -1.80
N PRO A 119 14.70 -5.66 -1.76
CA PRO A 119 15.36 -5.17 -2.97
C PRO A 119 15.72 -6.33 -3.88
N ASN A 120 15.56 -6.13 -5.19
CA ASN A 120 16.06 -7.04 -6.23
C ASN A 120 17.47 -6.60 -6.62
N VAL A 121 18.42 -7.50 -6.54
CA VAL A 121 19.83 -7.21 -6.79
C VAL A 121 20.29 -7.95 -8.04
N ARG A 122 20.94 -7.22 -8.97
CA ARG A 122 21.57 -7.77 -10.15
C ARG A 122 22.97 -7.20 -10.26
N ASN A 123 23.97 -8.09 -10.38
CA ASN A 123 25.39 -7.68 -10.47
C ASN A 123 25.81 -6.72 -9.34
N GLY A 124 25.36 -7.00 -8.11
CA GLY A 124 25.68 -6.19 -6.94
C GLY A 124 24.92 -4.88 -6.80
N GLN A 125 24.00 -4.58 -7.72
CA GLN A 125 23.22 -3.34 -7.72
C GLN A 125 21.74 -3.62 -7.56
N VAL A 126 21.05 -2.77 -6.79
CA VAL A 126 19.59 -2.81 -6.67
C VAL A 126 18.98 -2.30 -7.96
N VAL A 127 18.12 -3.12 -8.58
CA VAL A 127 17.44 -2.80 -9.84
C VAL A 127 15.94 -2.61 -9.70
N GLY A 128 15.39 -2.85 -8.53
CA GLY A 128 13.96 -2.72 -8.24
C GLY A 128 13.62 -3.39 -6.93
N TYR A 129 12.33 -3.60 -6.71
CA TYR A 129 11.82 -4.15 -5.46
C TYR A 129 10.75 -5.19 -5.71
N THR A 130 10.66 -6.18 -4.83
CA THR A 130 9.59 -7.17 -4.81
C THR A 130 8.82 -7.04 -3.50
N SER A 131 7.51 -7.12 -3.57
CA SER A 131 6.64 -7.18 -2.40
C SER A 131 5.80 -8.45 -2.45
N VAL A 132 5.87 -9.23 -1.37
CA VAL A 132 5.03 -10.41 -1.17
C VAL A 132 4.11 -10.12 0.00
N ARG A 133 2.81 -10.32 -0.20
CA ARG A 133 1.80 -10.01 0.80
C ARG A 133 0.94 -11.23 1.06
N ARG A 134 0.62 -11.44 2.33
CA ARG A 134 -0.20 -12.55 2.79
C ARG A 134 -1.26 -12.07 3.76
N LYS A 135 -2.20 -12.95 4.08
CA LYS A 135 -3.27 -12.66 5.03
C LYS A 135 -2.69 -12.41 6.42
N PRO A 136 -2.94 -11.23 7.03
CA PRO A 136 -2.57 -10.99 8.42
C PRO A 136 -3.58 -11.62 9.36
N SER A 137 -3.16 -11.91 10.61
CA SER A 137 -4.13 -12.26 11.64
C SER A 137 -4.92 -11.03 12.08
N ARG A 138 -6.18 -11.23 12.50
CA ARG A 138 -6.99 -10.14 13.03
C ARG A 138 -6.35 -9.51 14.27
N ARG A 139 -5.77 -10.34 15.14
CA ARG A 139 -5.06 -9.88 16.34
C ARG A 139 -3.89 -8.95 16.01
N ALA A 140 -3.11 -9.27 14.98
CA ALA A 140 -1.99 -8.44 14.56
C ALA A 140 -2.47 -7.08 14.04
N ILE A 141 -3.58 -7.05 13.28
CA ILE A 141 -4.20 -5.80 12.82
C ILE A 141 -4.63 -4.96 14.03
N GLU A 142 -5.31 -5.56 14.98
CA GLU A 142 -5.76 -4.87 16.19
C GLU A 142 -4.60 -4.30 17.00
N ASN A 143 -3.46 -5.00 17.03
CA ASN A 143 -2.26 -4.55 17.74
C ASN A 143 -1.56 -3.38 17.06
N VAL A 144 -1.60 -3.29 15.73
CA VAL A 144 -0.93 -2.21 14.98
C VAL A 144 -1.79 -0.95 14.88
N LEU A 145 -3.10 -1.06 14.94
CA LEU A 145 -4.02 0.07 14.76
C LEU A 145 -3.74 1.24 15.73
N PRO A 146 -3.52 1.02 17.06
CA PRO A 146 -3.23 2.14 17.95
C PRO A 146 -1.96 2.89 17.58
N LEU A 147 -0.93 2.20 17.13
CA LEU A 147 0.32 2.80 16.68
C LEU A 147 0.10 3.67 15.44
N TYR A 148 -0.64 3.15 14.46
CA TYR A 148 -0.91 3.89 13.22
C TYR A 148 -1.78 5.11 13.48
N ARG A 149 -2.77 5.02 14.38
CA ARG A 149 -3.58 6.17 14.80
C ARG A 149 -2.74 7.24 15.47
N GLN A 150 -1.81 6.83 16.33
CA GLN A 150 -0.88 7.76 16.97
C GLN A 150 -0.01 8.50 15.96
N TRP A 151 0.55 7.78 14.99
CA TRP A 151 1.36 8.38 13.93
C TRP A 151 0.55 9.33 13.06
N LEU A 152 -0.69 8.98 12.73
CA LEU A 152 -1.58 9.87 11.98
C LEU A 152 -1.90 11.16 12.75
N GLN A 153 -2.12 11.05 14.05
CA GLN A 153 -2.35 12.23 14.90
C GLN A 153 -1.12 13.14 14.97
N GLN A 154 0.07 12.56 15.06
CA GLN A 154 1.32 13.33 15.03
C GLN A 154 1.49 14.04 13.70
N GLU A 155 1.24 13.37 12.58
CA GLU A 155 1.32 13.95 11.24
C GLU A 155 0.32 15.09 11.06
N ALA A 156 -0.90 14.94 11.57
CA ALA A 156 -1.93 15.97 11.52
C ALA A 156 -1.53 17.20 12.37
N ALA A 157 -0.93 16.99 13.53
CA ALA A 157 -0.43 18.06 14.38
C ALA A 157 0.72 18.83 13.72
N GLU A 158 1.65 18.13 13.10
CA GLU A 158 2.75 18.73 12.36
C GLU A 158 2.25 19.57 11.16
N ALA A 159 1.25 19.08 10.45
CA ALA A 159 0.68 19.79 9.30
C ALA A 159 -0.08 21.06 9.72
N SER A 160 -0.54 21.14 10.98
CA SER A 160 -1.25 22.29 11.53
C SER A 160 -0.34 23.32 12.21
N ALA A 161 0.94 22.99 12.33
CA ALA A 161 1.93 23.84 13.01
C ALA A 161 2.46 24.96 12.08
#